data_ef6638894b873599c19c02241cd38faf
#
_entry.id   ef6638894b873599c19c02241cd38faf
#
_cell.length_a   1.000
_cell.length_b   1.000
_cell.length_c   1.000
_cell.angle_alpha   90.00
_cell.angle_beta   90.00
_cell.angle_gamma   90.00
#
_symmetry.space_group_name_H-M   'P 1'
#
loop_
_entity.id
_entity.type
_entity.pdbx_description
1 polymer ?
#
loop_
_entity_poly.entity_id
_entity_poly.type
_entity_poly.pdbx_seq_one_letter_code
_entity_poly.pdbx_strand_id
1 'polypeptide(L)'
;MQYLVQMRLSSSARPMTSEEGVAFVEQFIFPTLELCKKLQQEKKIAAGGPVSGAVALALIVNAESAKELDDLITSLPVWPRMETEVTPLTTFDARRQSLAHRLEALKAHTREMSSAGAGR
;
A
#
# COMPACT_ATOMS: atom_id res chain seq x y z
N MET A 1 -7.33 8.88 -4.00
CA MET A 1 -6.80 8.34 -2.74
C MET A 1 -5.63 7.42 -3.03
N GLN A 2 -4.64 7.40 -2.16
CA GLN A 2 -3.45 6.57 -2.35
C GLN A 2 -3.44 5.39 -1.40
N TYR A 3 -2.87 4.29 -1.88
CA TYR A 3 -2.74 3.05 -1.12
C TYR A 3 -1.33 2.51 -1.28
N LEU A 4 -0.74 2.07 -0.18
CA LEU A 4 0.49 1.29 -0.22
C LEU A 4 0.10 -0.17 -0.44
N VAL A 5 0.56 -0.74 -1.54
CA VAL A 5 0.31 -2.13 -1.89
C VAL A 5 1.63 -2.88 -1.84
N GLN A 6 1.71 -3.88 -0.97
CA GLN A 6 2.90 -4.72 -0.83
C GLN A 6 2.51 -6.14 -1.21
N MET A 7 3.25 -6.72 -2.12
CA MET A 7 3.02 -8.09 -2.60
C MET A 7 4.31 -8.87 -2.52
N ARG A 8 4.24 -10.07 -1.97
CA ARG A 8 5.40 -10.95 -1.87
C ARG A 8 4.99 -12.38 -2.19
N LEU A 9 5.95 -13.17 -2.65
CA LEU A 9 5.71 -14.57 -2.94
C LEU A 9 5.28 -15.28 -1.65
N SER A 10 4.24 -16.11 -1.77
CA SER A 10 3.70 -16.82 -0.60
C SER A 10 4.76 -17.70 0.05
N SER A 11 4.91 -17.56 1.37
CA SER A 11 5.86 -18.37 2.15
C SER A 11 5.46 -19.84 2.25
N SER A 12 4.20 -20.17 1.96
CA SER A 12 3.70 -21.53 1.95
C SER A 12 3.99 -22.26 0.63
N ALA A 13 4.49 -21.56 -0.38
CA ALA A 13 4.83 -22.13 -1.65
C ALA A 13 6.04 -23.07 -1.51
N ARG A 14 5.97 -24.26 -2.12
CA ARG A 14 7.13 -25.13 -2.18
C ARG A 14 8.21 -24.54 -3.10
N PRO A 15 9.48 -24.92 -2.92
CA PRO A 15 10.53 -24.50 -3.85
C PRO A 15 10.19 -24.91 -5.29
N MET A 16 10.46 -24.03 -6.25
CA MET A 16 10.23 -24.28 -7.66
C MET A 16 11.38 -25.07 -8.26
N THR A 17 11.06 -25.97 -9.17
CA THR A 17 12.07 -26.58 -10.07
C THR A 17 12.57 -25.50 -11.02
N SER A 18 13.68 -25.78 -11.73
CA SER A 18 14.20 -24.84 -12.73
C SER A 18 13.18 -24.55 -13.82
N GLU A 19 12.46 -25.57 -14.30
CA GLU A 19 11.44 -25.41 -15.33
C GLU A 19 10.27 -24.57 -14.82
N GLU A 20 9.82 -24.81 -13.60
CA GLU A 20 8.76 -24.02 -12.96
C GLU A 20 9.20 -22.57 -12.77
N GLY A 21 10.45 -22.35 -12.38
CA GLY A 21 11.02 -21.01 -12.24
C GLY A 21 11.05 -20.24 -13.55
N VAL A 22 11.44 -20.89 -14.65
CA VAL A 22 11.42 -20.28 -15.99
C VAL A 22 10.00 -19.89 -16.38
N ALA A 23 9.05 -20.80 -16.22
CA ALA A 23 7.64 -20.53 -16.52
C ALA A 23 7.09 -19.41 -15.66
N PHE A 24 7.43 -19.38 -14.38
CA PHE A 24 6.98 -18.33 -13.45
C PHE A 24 7.48 -16.95 -13.90
N VAL A 25 8.75 -16.84 -14.26
CA VAL A 25 9.33 -15.57 -14.73
C VAL A 25 8.68 -15.14 -16.04
N GLU A 26 8.60 -16.02 -17.02
CA GLU A 26 8.10 -15.68 -18.36
C GLU A 26 6.59 -15.41 -18.39
N GLN A 27 5.81 -16.17 -17.63
CA GLN A 27 4.35 -16.11 -17.70
C GLN A 27 3.73 -15.17 -16.66
N PHE A 28 4.41 -14.90 -15.54
CA PHE A 28 3.86 -14.11 -14.46
C PHE A 28 4.69 -12.87 -14.14
N ILE A 29 5.99 -13.00 -13.95
CA ILE A 29 6.82 -11.86 -13.52
C ILE A 29 6.97 -10.83 -14.64
N PHE A 30 7.44 -11.24 -15.81
CA PHE A 30 7.63 -10.32 -16.93
C PHE A 30 6.35 -9.61 -17.35
N PRO A 31 5.21 -10.30 -17.52
CA PRO A 31 3.97 -9.61 -17.80
C PRO A 31 3.53 -8.64 -16.70
N THR A 32 3.78 -8.97 -15.44
CA THR A 32 3.47 -8.07 -14.32
C THR A 32 4.32 -6.81 -14.37
N LEU A 33 5.63 -6.94 -14.64
CA LEU A 33 6.52 -5.79 -14.73
C LEU A 33 6.12 -4.87 -15.88
N GLU A 34 5.73 -5.44 -17.02
CA GLU A 34 5.26 -4.66 -18.16
C GLU A 34 3.94 -3.93 -17.86
N LEU A 35 3.02 -4.61 -17.21
CA LEU A 35 1.74 -4.00 -16.82
C LEU A 35 1.96 -2.89 -15.76
N CYS A 36 2.80 -3.11 -14.77
CA CYS A 36 3.13 -2.11 -13.77
C CYS A 36 3.77 -0.87 -14.42
N LYS A 37 4.64 -1.07 -15.38
CA LYS A 37 5.26 0.03 -16.13
C LYS A 37 4.21 0.84 -16.88
N LYS A 38 3.27 0.18 -17.52
CA LYS A 38 2.15 0.84 -18.20
C LYS A 38 1.27 1.61 -17.21
N LEU A 39 0.92 1.00 -16.08
CA LEU A 39 0.12 1.65 -15.05
C LEU A 39 0.83 2.86 -14.44
N GLN A 40 2.15 2.81 -14.34
CA GLN A 40 2.94 3.95 -13.91
C GLN A 40 2.88 5.10 -14.93
N GLN A 41 2.97 4.77 -16.22
CA GLN A 41 2.81 5.76 -17.30
C GLN A 41 1.43 6.41 -17.29
N GLU A 42 0.41 5.66 -16.95
CA GLU A 42 -0.97 6.14 -16.81
C GLU A 42 -1.24 6.83 -15.46
N LYS A 43 -0.24 6.92 -14.60
CA LYS A 43 -0.31 7.51 -13.26
C LYS A 43 -1.26 6.79 -12.30
N LYS A 44 -1.63 5.57 -12.59
CA LYS A 44 -2.35 4.70 -11.66
C LYS A 44 -1.42 4.16 -10.58
N ILE A 45 -0.16 3.93 -10.92
CA ILE A 45 0.92 3.70 -9.96
C ILE A 45 1.71 5.00 -9.85
N ALA A 46 1.68 5.62 -8.68
CA ALA A 46 2.36 6.89 -8.43
C ALA A 46 3.86 6.71 -8.19
N ALA A 47 4.24 5.61 -7.55
CA ALA A 47 5.63 5.34 -7.18
C ALA A 47 5.77 3.86 -6.81
N GLY A 48 6.99 3.43 -6.64
CA GLY A 48 7.30 2.08 -6.20
C GLY A 48 8.02 1.27 -7.25
N GLY A 49 8.14 -0.03 -6.98
CA GLY A 49 8.82 -0.96 -7.86
C GLY A 49 9.07 -2.30 -7.20
N PRO A 50 9.81 -3.18 -7.88
CA PRO A 50 10.26 -4.43 -7.28
C PRO A 50 11.17 -4.17 -6.09
N VAL A 51 11.04 -4.99 -5.05
CA VAL A 51 11.87 -4.90 -3.85
C VAL A 51 13.22 -5.56 -4.12
N SER A 52 14.30 -4.87 -3.81
CA SER A 52 15.65 -5.39 -4.01
C SER A 52 15.87 -6.66 -3.16
N GLY A 53 16.37 -7.71 -3.79
CA GLY A 53 16.72 -8.94 -3.09
C GLY A 53 15.57 -9.85 -2.72
N ALA A 54 14.36 -9.58 -3.20
CA ALA A 54 13.18 -10.37 -2.88
C ALA A 54 12.26 -10.49 -4.10
N VAL A 55 11.43 -11.54 -4.11
CA VAL A 55 10.33 -11.66 -5.08
C VAL A 55 9.13 -10.93 -4.49
N ALA A 56 9.15 -9.62 -4.62
CA ALA A 56 8.16 -8.74 -3.99
C ALA A 56 8.02 -7.43 -4.75
N LEU A 57 6.87 -6.79 -4.58
CA LEU A 57 6.56 -5.47 -5.11
C LEU A 57 6.09 -4.56 -3.98
N ALA A 58 6.49 -3.29 -4.04
CA ALA A 58 5.97 -2.25 -3.16
C ALA A 58 5.52 -1.09 -4.04
N LEU A 59 4.23 -0.81 -4.06
CA LEU A 59 3.62 0.16 -4.96
C LEU A 59 2.79 1.17 -4.20
N ILE A 60 2.81 2.42 -4.65
CA ILE A 60 1.85 3.43 -4.25
C ILE A 60 0.84 3.54 -5.39
N VAL A 61 -0.41 3.15 -5.13
CA VAL A 61 -1.46 3.09 -6.15
C VAL A 61 -2.46 4.22 -5.91
N ASN A 62 -2.78 4.93 -6.99
CA ASN A 62 -3.87 5.90 -7.01
C ASN A 62 -5.16 5.19 -7.40
N ALA A 63 -6.18 5.27 -6.57
CA ALA A 63 -7.49 4.72 -6.87
C ALA A 63 -8.57 5.56 -6.19
N GLU A 64 -9.71 5.70 -6.82
CA GLU A 64 -10.83 6.48 -6.27
C GLU A 64 -11.74 5.64 -5.38
N SER A 65 -11.67 4.32 -5.51
CA SER A 65 -12.49 3.40 -4.73
C SER A 65 -11.75 2.11 -4.43
N ALA A 66 -12.26 1.38 -3.44
CA ALA A 66 -11.73 0.05 -3.11
C ALA A 66 -11.90 -0.92 -4.29
N LYS A 67 -12.98 -0.78 -5.06
CA LYS A 67 -13.22 -1.61 -6.24
C LYS A 67 -12.16 -1.36 -7.32
N GLU A 68 -11.86 -0.09 -7.60
CA GLU A 68 -10.83 0.26 -8.59
C GLU A 68 -9.46 -0.29 -8.17
N LEU A 69 -9.12 -0.17 -6.89
CA LEU A 69 -7.89 -0.72 -6.34
C LEU A 69 -7.83 -2.23 -6.49
N ASP A 70 -8.91 -2.92 -6.12
CA ASP A 70 -8.99 -4.38 -6.21
C ASP A 70 -8.86 -4.85 -7.66
N ASP A 71 -9.56 -4.20 -8.58
CA ASP A 71 -9.49 -4.53 -10.01
C ASP A 71 -8.05 -4.36 -10.54
N LEU A 72 -7.36 -3.33 -10.11
CA LEU A 72 -5.97 -3.12 -10.51
C LEU A 72 -5.05 -4.21 -9.96
N ILE A 73 -5.14 -4.49 -8.67
CA ILE A 73 -4.29 -5.50 -8.00
C ILE A 73 -4.52 -6.87 -8.61
N THR A 74 -5.78 -7.26 -8.78
CA THR A 74 -6.12 -8.59 -9.29
C THR A 74 -5.84 -8.74 -10.78
N SER A 75 -5.64 -7.64 -11.50
CA SER A 75 -5.22 -7.68 -12.91
C SER A 75 -3.76 -8.04 -13.09
N LEU A 76 -2.93 -7.93 -12.04
CA LEU A 76 -1.52 -8.28 -12.12
C LEU A 76 -1.37 -9.80 -12.25
N PRO A 77 -0.65 -10.30 -13.27
CA PRO A 77 -0.52 -11.74 -13.50
C PRO A 77 0.03 -12.53 -12.31
N VAL A 78 0.87 -11.92 -11.48
CA VAL A 78 1.43 -12.61 -10.31
C VAL A 78 0.46 -12.67 -9.12
N TRP A 79 -0.64 -11.92 -9.13
CA TRP A 79 -1.50 -11.80 -7.97
C TRP A 79 -1.90 -13.14 -7.32
N PRO A 80 -2.31 -14.18 -8.09
CA PRO A 80 -2.73 -15.44 -7.46
C PRO A 80 -1.60 -16.18 -6.72
N ARG A 81 -0.36 -15.80 -6.98
CA ARG A 81 0.83 -16.42 -6.39
C ARG A 81 1.41 -15.60 -5.25
N MET A 82 0.84 -14.42 -4.96
CA MET A 82 1.40 -13.47 -4.01
C MET A 82 0.50 -13.30 -2.80
N GLU A 83 1.13 -13.04 -1.67
CA GLU A 83 0.45 -12.49 -0.49
C GLU A 83 0.41 -10.98 -0.68
N THR A 84 -0.77 -10.39 -0.54
CA THR A 84 -0.97 -8.96 -0.78
C THR A 84 -1.43 -8.27 0.49
N GLU A 85 -0.77 -7.16 0.83
CA GLU A 85 -1.14 -6.30 1.94
C GLU A 85 -1.43 -4.91 1.40
N VAL A 86 -2.58 -4.36 1.78
CA VAL A 86 -3.03 -3.03 1.34
C VAL A 86 -3.16 -2.13 2.55
N THR A 87 -2.51 -0.98 2.48
CA THR A 87 -2.57 0.04 3.52
C THR A 87 -3.06 1.36 2.92
N PRO A 88 -4.26 1.84 3.31
CA PRO A 88 -4.71 3.16 2.87
C PRO A 88 -3.80 4.25 3.44
N LEU A 89 -3.49 5.24 2.62
CA LEU A 89 -2.67 6.36 3.02
C LEU A 89 -3.51 7.63 3.07
N THR A 90 -3.27 8.45 4.07
CA THR A 90 -3.83 9.81 4.11
C THR A 90 -2.77 10.79 3.62
N THR A 91 -3.17 12.04 3.37
CA THR A 91 -2.23 13.09 2.99
C THR A 91 -1.63 13.75 4.23
N PHE A 92 -0.50 14.41 4.05
CA PHE A 92 0.12 15.19 5.12
C PHE A 92 -0.82 16.31 5.59
N ASP A 93 -1.50 16.99 4.67
CA ASP A 93 -2.44 18.05 5.00
C ASP A 93 -3.65 17.53 5.77
N ALA A 94 -4.23 16.41 5.37
CA ALA A 94 -5.35 15.81 6.08
C ALA A 94 -4.95 15.40 7.50
N ARG A 95 -3.76 14.83 7.67
CA ARG A 95 -3.24 14.48 8.99
C ARG A 95 -3.02 15.72 9.85
N ARG A 96 -2.45 16.78 9.25
CA ARG A 96 -2.25 18.04 9.97
C ARG A 96 -3.58 18.61 10.46
N GLN A 97 -4.61 18.61 9.62
CA GLN A 97 -5.95 19.08 10.01
C GLN A 97 -6.54 18.27 11.16
N SER A 98 -6.45 16.95 11.07
CA SER A 98 -6.94 16.05 12.12
C SER A 98 -6.24 16.29 13.45
N LEU A 99 -4.92 16.45 13.40
CA LEU A 99 -4.11 16.70 14.61
C LEU A 99 -4.36 18.09 15.17
N ALA A 100 -4.55 19.10 14.32
CA ALA A 100 -4.88 20.46 14.78
C ALA A 100 -6.21 20.48 15.53
N HIS A 101 -7.22 19.80 15.00
CA HIS A 101 -8.52 19.66 15.65
C HIS A 101 -8.40 18.91 16.98
N ARG A 102 -7.66 17.81 17.00
CA ARG A 102 -7.41 17.01 18.19
C ARG A 102 -6.62 17.80 19.23
N LEU A 103 -5.65 18.59 18.78
CA LEU A 103 -4.84 19.43 19.66
C LEU A 103 -5.70 20.45 20.40
N GLU A 104 -6.66 21.09 19.73
CA GLU A 104 -7.59 22.02 20.37
C GLU A 104 -8.43 21.34 21.45
N ALA A 105 -8.93 20.13 21.16
CA ALA A 105 -9.68 19.34 22.13
C ALA A 105 -8.81 18.97 23.34
N LEU A 106 -7.55 18.59 23.12
CA LEU A 106 -6.60 18.27 24.19
C LEU A 106 -6.26 19.51 25.04
N LYS A 107 -6.07 20.66 24.40
CA LYS A 107 -5.82 21.92 25.12
C LYS A 107 -7.01 22.32 26.00
N ALA A 108 -8.24 22.17 25.48
CA ALA A 108 -9.45 22.46 26.24
C ALA A 108 -9.57 21.54 27.46
N HIS A 109 -9.30 20.22 27.26
CA HIS A 109 -9.30 19.25 28.36
C HIS A 109 -8.24 19.60 29.42
N THR A 110 -7.02 19.93 28.99
CA THR A 110 -5.95 20.33 29.90
C THR A 110 -6.31 21.58 30.71
N ARG A 111 -6.94 22.57 30.08
CA ARG A 111 -7.41 23.79 30.79
C ARG A 111 -8.49 23.47 31.82
N GLU A 112 -9.45 22.59 31.49
CA GLU A 112 -10.47 22.14 32.43
C GLU A 112 -9.85 21.43 33.64
N MET A 113 -8.92 20.50 33.39
CA MET A 113 -8.20 19.79 34.45
C MET A 113 -7.42 20.76 35.36
N SER A 114 -6.74 21.74 34.77
CA SER A 114 -5.98 22.74 35.46
C SER A 114 -6.88 23.62 36.32
N SER A 115 -8.00 24.09 35.80
CA SER A 115 -9.00 24.88 36.54
C SER A 115 -9.58 24.10 37.71
N ALA A 116 -9.93 22.84 37.52
CA ALA A 116 -10.44 21.98 38.59
C ALA A 116 -9.38 21.76 39.68
N GLY A 117 -8.10 21.61 39.31
CA GLY A 117 -7.00 21.50 40.26
C GLY A 117 -6.74 22.81 41.03
N ALA A 118 -6.84 23.97 40.36
CA ALA A 118 -6.64 25.27 40.95
C ALA A 118 -7.73 25.64 41.93
N GLY A 119 -8.93 25.10 41.78
CA GLY A 119 -10.06 25.34 42.64
C GLY A 119 -10.02 24.60 43.98
N ARG A 120 -9.00 23.86 44.21
CA ARG A 120 -8.79 23.11 45.46
C ARG A 120 -7.89 23.95 46.39
#